data_ca57a7064934fc3b23951afd33fcffec
#
_entry.id   ca57a7064934fc3b23951afd33fcffec
#
_cell.length_a   1.000
_cell.length_b   1.000
_cell.length_c   1.000
_cell.angle_alpha   90.00
_cell.angle_beta   90.00
_cell.angle_gamma   90.00
#
_symmetry.space_group_name_H-M   'P 1'
#
loop_
_entity.id
_entity.type
_entity.pdbx_description
1 polymer ?
#
loop_
_entity_poly.entity_id
_entity_poly.type
_entity_poly.pdbx_seq_one_letter_code
_entity_poly.pdbx_strand_id
1 'polypeptide(L)'
;MTTLKIGTPKEVFDGEARVAMTPDSALQLQKLGYDCAIESGAGVLAGFSDKAYSEAGVEIKKTAAALWKDVDVVAKVREPDDGEMKRLTADHTLISFFNPAGNDKGLQAAAKKGASVIAMEMVPRISRAQKMDALSSMANIAGYRAVIEAGNNFGRFFTGQVTAAGKVPPAKVLIVGAGVAGLAAIGTSTSLGAITYAFDVRPEVAEQVESMGAEFVYLDFKEEQKDGAETGGYAAVSSPEFREAQLAKFRELAPEMDIVITTALIPNREAPKLWLKDMVKAMKPGSVIVDLAAPAGGNVEGTVQDEKVVSDNGVTIVGYTDFASRMAAQASSLYSTNIRHMMTDLTPEKDGVVVHNMEDDVIRGATVTFNKEVTFPPPPPKVQAIAAKSQEKPKELTPEEIRAQEADAFKAQTKQQVILLATGALLTLGLGLIAPVSFMQHFIVFVLSVF
;
A
#
# COMPACT_ATOMS: atom_id res chain seq x y z
N MET A 1 -36.21 -13.60 5.51
CA MET A 1 -35.10 -13.95 4.61
C MET A 1 -33.99 -14.51 5.47
N THR A 2 -33.36 -15.60 5.08
CA THR A 2 -32.19 -16.13 5.81
C THR A 2 -31.02 -15.19 5.57
N THR A 3 -30.41 -14.71 6.64
CA THR A 3 -29.18 -13.86 6.59
C THR A 3 -28.06 -14.67 5.95
N LEU A 4 -27.38 -14.12 4.93
CA LEU A 4 -26.22 -14.77 4.33
C LEU A 4 -25.03 -14.70 5.29
N LYS A 5 -24.14 -15.68 5.18
CA LYS A 5 -22.97 -15.82 6.05
C LYS A 5 -21.68 -15.62 5.27
N ILE A 6 -20.80 -14.76 5.79
CA ILE A 6 -19.45 -14.56 5.26
C ILE A 6 -18.46 -15.38 6.08
N GLY A 7 -17.64 -16.19 5.40
CA GLY A 7 -16.62 -17.01 6.05
C GLY A 7 -15.21 -16.77 5.53
N THR A 8 -14.25 -16.88 6.45
CA THR A 8 -12.82 -16.79 6.12
C THR A 8 -12.11 -18.06 6.55
N PRO A 9 -11.66 -18.90 5.60
CA PRO A 9 -10.82 -20.05 5.90
C PRO A 9 -9.40 -19.62 6.27
N LYS A 10 -8.65 -20.52 6.88
CA LYS A 10 -7.21 -20.36 7.06
C LYS A 10 -6.53 -20.42 5.70
N GLU A 11 -5.59 -19.51 5.44
CA GLU A 11 -4.79 -19.54 4.23
C GLU A 11 -3.87 -20.77 4.21
N VAL A 12 -3.73 -21.38 3.03
CA VAL A 12 -3.01 -22.65 2.84
C VAL A 12 -1.69 -22.49 2.10
N PHE A 13 -1.43 -21.32 1.52
CA PHE A 13 -0.16 -21.03 0.86
C PHE A 13 0.96 -20.90 1.89
N ASP A 14 2.10 -21.50 1.57
CA ASP A 14 3.30 -21.38 2.40
C ASP A 14 3.76 -19.92 2.49
N GLY A 15 4.10 -19.47 3.71
CA GLY A 15 4.48 -18.08 3.97
C GLY A 15 3.31 -17.07 4.03
N GLU A 16 2.05 -17.46 3.73
CA GLU A 16 0.91 -16.56 3.87
C GLU A 16 0.43 -16.48 5.32
N ALA A 17 0.60 -15.31 5.92
CA ALA A 17 0.23 -15.05 7.31
C ALA A 17 -0.96 -14.09 7.46
N ARG A 18 -1.44 -13.49 6.35
CA ARG A 18 -2.60 -12.59 6.35
C ARG A 18 -3.88 -13.36 6.53
N VAL A 19 -4.93 -12.65 6.96
CA VAL A 19 -6.31 -13.16 7.02
C VAL A 19 -7.25 -12.14 6.37
N ALA A 20 -8.25 -12.63 5.64
CA ALA A 20 -9.14 -11.77 4.84
C ALA A 20 -10.22 -11.05 5.67
N MET A 21 -10.50 -11.50 6.89
CA MET A 21 -11.41 -10.87 7.83
C MET A 21 -10.72 -10.71 9.18
N THR A 22 -10.73 -9.51 9.74
CA THR A 22 -10.27 -9.21 11.11
C THR A 22 -11.48 -9.08 12.03
N PRO A 23 -11.35 -9.16 13.38
CA PRO A 23 -12.44 -8.91 14.30
C PRO A 23 -13.16 -7.58 14.04
N ASP A 24 -12.40 -6.50 13.79
CA ASP A 24 -12.96 -5.17 13.50
C ASP A 24 -13.74 -5.13 12.17
N SER A 25 -13.23 -5.78 11.13
CA SER A 25 -13.95 -5.84 9.85
C SER A 25 -15.22 -6.69 9.94
N ALA A 26 -15.22 -7.76 10.74
CA ALA A 26 -16.39 -8.58 11.01
C ALA A 26 -17.53 -7.76 11.64
N LEU A 27 -17.23 -6.93 12.63
CA LEU A 27 -18.19 -6.01 13.22
C LEU A 27 -18.84 -5.05 12.18
N GLN A 28 -18.08 -4.66 11.15
CA GLN A 28 -18.62 -3.81 10.08
C GLN A 28 -19.44 -4.63 9.06
N LEU A 29 -19.06 -5.87 8.77
CA LEU A 29 -19.82 -6.78 7.91
C LEU A 29 -21.17 -7.15 8.53
N GLN A 30 -21.20 -7.36 9.84
CA GLN A 30 -22.44 -7.59 10.60
C GLN A 30 -23.42 -6.39 10.48
N LYS A 31 -22.91 -5.14 10.41
CA LYS A 31 -23.75 -3.95 10.17
C LYS A 31 -24.36 -3.90 8.76
N LEU A 32 -23.80 -4.68 7.82
CA LEU A 32 -24.38 -4.87 6.48
C LEU A 32 -25.43 -6.00 6.45
N GLY A 33 -25.70 -6.63 7.59
CA GLY A 33 -26.70 -7.68 7.72
C GLY A 33 -26.16 -9.11 7.58
N TYR A 34 -24.84 -9.32 7.58
CA TYR A 34 -24.24 -10.65 7.46
C TYR A 34 -23.94 -11.29 8.81
N ASP A 35 -24.10 -12.60 8.88
CA ASP A 35 -23.43 -13.40 9.90
C ASP A 35 -21.97 -13.64 9.47
N CYS A 36 -21.06 -13.76 10.44
CA CYS A 36 -19.64 -13.97 10.18
C CYS A 36 -19.14 -15.27 10.80
N ALA A 37 -18.33 -16.01 10.06
CA ALA A 37 -17.66 -17.22 10.54
C ALA A 37 -16.17 -17.21 10.14
N ILE A 38 -15.33 -17.87 10.95
CA ILE A 38 -13.91 -18.01 10.67
C ILE A 38 -13.44 -19.43 11.00
N GLU A 39 -12.50 -19.95 10.24
CA GLU A 39 -11.83 -21.20 10.60
C GLU A 39 -10.90 -20.97 11.80
N SER A 40 -10.96 -21.90 12.77
CA SER A 40 -10.11 -21.84 13.97
C SER A 40 -8.63 -21.68 13.63
N GLY A 41 -7.99 -20.68 14.23
CA GLY A 41 -6.58 -20.37 14.03
C GLY A 41 -6.26 -19.61 12.74
N ALA A 42 -7.24 -19.24 11.91
CA ALA A 42 -6.98 -18.50 10.66
C ALA A 42 -6.33 -17.14 10.88
N GLY A 43 -6.66 -16.43 11.97
CA GLY A 43 -6.11 -15.11 12.29
C GLY A 43 -4.82 -15.13 13.10
N VAL A 44 -4.37 -16.28 13.59
CA VAL A 44 -3.29 -16.38 14.60
C VAL A 44 -1.98 -15.79 14.09
N LEU A 45 -1.59 -16.07 12.84
CA LEU A 45 -0.36 -15.52 12.25
C LEU A 45 -0.41 -14.01 12.04
N ALA A 46 -1.62 -13.45 11.94
CA ALA A 46 -1.84 -12.00 11.86
C ALA A 46 -2.08 -11.36 13.25
N GLY A 47 -1.95 -12.13 14.35
CA GLY A 47 -2.09 -11.63 15.70
C GLY A 47 -3.54 -11.60 16.23
N PHE A 48 -4.50 -12.20 15.51
CA PHE A 48 -5.91 -12.25 15.90
C PHE A 48 -6.27 -13.66 16.42
N SER A 49 -6.57 -13.78 17.70
CA SER A 49 -6.96 -15.06 18.31
C SER A 49 -8.43 -15.42 18.05
N ASP A 50 -8.75 -16.71 18.12
CA ASP A 50 -10.14 -17.18 18.04
C ASP A 50 -11.03 -16.51 19.11
N LYS A 51 -10.47 -16.20 20.28
CA LYS A 51 -11.17 -15.48 21.33
C LYS A 51 -11.57 -14.07 20.89
N ALA A 52 -10.68 -13.33 20.23
CA ALA A 52 -10.97 -11.98 19.72
C ALA A 52 -12.10 -12.01 18.66
N TYR A 53 -12.11 -13.02 17.80
CA TYR A 53 -13.22 -13.22 16.86
C TYR A 53 -14.53 -13.55 17.57
N SER A 54 -14.51 -14.45 18.56
CA SER A 54 -15.73 -14.78 19.33
C SER A 54 -16.28 -13.57 20.09
N GLU A 55 -15.42 -12.73 20.65
CA GLU A 55 -15.81 -11.48 21.31
C GLU A 55 -16.40 -10.46 20.32
N ALA A 56 -16.02 -10.52 19.04
CA ALA A 56 -16.60 -9.75 17.95
C ALA A 56 -17.87 -10.40 17.36
N GLY A 57 -18.40 -11.47 17.95
CA GLY A 57 -19.61 -12.15 17.47
C GLY A 57 -19.41 -13.04 16.25
N VAL A 58 -18.16 -13.43 15.94
CA VAL A 58 -17.84 -14.33 14.81
C VAL A 58 -17.89 -15.79 15.26
N GLU A 59 -18.56 -16.64 14.48
CA GLU A 59 -18.62 -18.07 14.75
C GLU A 59 -17.30 -18.76 14.38
N ILE A 60 -16.76 -19.57 15.30
CA ILE A 60 -15.52 -20.32 15.06
C ILE A 60 -15.85 -21.70 14.52
N LYS A 61 -15.39 -22.00 13.29
CA LYS A 61 -15.48 -23.32 12.66
C LYS A 61 -14.19 -24.11 12.88
N LYS A 62 -14.30 -25.35 13.31
CA LYS A 62 -13.14 -26.18 13.65
C LYS A 62 -12.28 -26.59 12.43
N THR A 63 -12.86 -26.60 11.24
CA THR A 63 -12.18 -27.05 10.01
C THR A 63 -12.63 -26.25 8.80
N ALA A 64 -11.78 -26.16 7.78
CA ALA A 64 -12.12 -25.59 6.48
C ALA A 64 -13.39 -26.22 5.89
N ALA A 65 -13.52 -27.56 5.94
CA ALA A 65 -14.70 -28.23 5.39
C ALA A 65 -16.01 -27.82 6.06
N ALA A 66 -15.98 -27.62 7.39
CA ALA A 66 -17.15 -27.15 8.13
C ALA A 66 -17.47 -25.68 7.78
N LEU A 67 -16.45 -24.85 7.59
CA LEU A 67 -16.63 -23.46 7.18
C LEU A 67 -17.26 -23.37 5.79
N TRP A 68 -16.61 -23.94 4.78
CA TRP A 68 -17.06 -23.87 3.37
C TRP A 68 -18.49 -24.41 3.15
N LYS A 69 -18.92 -25.36 3.97
CA LYS A 69 -20.27 -25.89 3.90
C LYS A 69 -21.34 -24.95 4.48
N ASP A 70 -20.93 -24.05 5.38
CA ASP A 70 -21.84 -23.25 6.21
C ASP A 70 -21.95 -21.78 5.76
N VAL A 71 -21.16 -21.36 4.77
CA VAL A 71 -21.09 -19.97 4.35
C VAL A 71 -21.54 -19.78 2.90
N ASP A 72 -22.03 -18.59 2.60
CA ASP A 72 -22.47 -18.18 1.26
C ASP A 72 -21.41 -17.34 0.55
N VAL A 73 -20.66 -16.54 1.32
CA VAL A 73 -19.56 -15.71 0.83
C VAL A 73 -18.25 -16.20 1.46
N VAL A 74 -17.28 -16.52 0.63
CA VAL A 74 -15.94 -16.91 1.08
C VAL A 74 -14.96 -15.78 0.81
N ALA A 75 -14.40 -15.21 1.88
CA ALA A 75 -13.38 -14.18 1.80
C ALA A 75 -11.99 -14.79 2.07
N LYS A 76 -11.10 -14.70 1.10
CA LYS A 76 -9.71 -15.18 1.17
C LYS A 76 -8.71 -14.10 0.76
N VAL A 77 -7.44 -14.30 1.10
CA VAL A 77 -6.35 -13.48 0.59
C VAL A 77 -5.87 -14.01 -0.76
N ARG A 78 -5.48 -15.30 -0.82
CA ARG A 78 -4.98 -15.94 -2.03
C ARG A 78 -6.08 -16.65 -2.79
N GLU A 79 -5.81 -16.97 -4.06
CA GLU A 79 -6.66 -17.87 -4.85
C GLU A 79 -6.83 -19.22 -4.14
N PRO A 80 -7.95 -19.90 -4.34
CA PRO A 80 -8.14 -21.23 -3.79
C PRO A 80 -7.18 -22.25 -4.40
N ASP A 81 -6.63 -23.13 -3.57
CA ASP A 81 -5.92 -24.32 -4.04
C ASP A 81 -6.89 -25.38 -4.63
N ASP A 82 -6.36 -26.47 -5.15
CA ASP A 82 -7.14 -27.57 -5.72
C ASP A 82 -8.13 -28.20 -4.71
N GLY A 83 -7.77 -28.22 -3.43
CA GLY A 83 -8.60 -28.74 -2.34
C GLY A 83 -9.77 -27.82 -2.02
N GLU A 84 -9.52 -26.52 -1.97
CA GLU A 84 -10.52 -25.49 -1.75
C GLU A 84 -11.43 -25.32 -2.98
N MET A 85 -10.86 -25.37 -4.19
CA MET A 85 -11.66 -25.37 -5.43
C MET A 85 -12.67 -26.53 -5.49
N LYS A 86 -12.38 -27.69 -4.88
CA LYS A 86 -13.35 -28.80 -4.79
C LYS A 86 -14.54 -28.46 -3.89
N ARG A 87 -14.36 -27.60 -2.88
CA ARG A 87 -15.41 -27.18 -1.93
C ARG A 87 -16.31 -26.07 -2.49
N LEU A 88 -15.84 -25.34 -3.49
CA LEU A 88 -16.60 -24.29 -4.15
C LEU A 88 -17.87 -24.85 -4.79
N THR A 89 -19.02 -24.16 -4.63
CA THR A 89 -20.33 -24.53 -5.17
C THR A 89 -20.97 -23.35 -5.91
N ALA A 90 -22.11 -23.59 -6.56
CA ALA A 90 -22.85 -22.54 -7.26
C ALA A 90 -23.45 -21.48 -6.33
N ASP A 91 -23.63 -21.78 -5.06
CA ASP A 91 -24.19 -20.87 -4.06
C ASP A 91 -23.12 -19.92 -3.49
N HIS A 92 -21.84 -20.19 -3.77
CA HIS A 92 -20.75 -19.39 -3.23
C HIS A 92 -20.46 -18.14 -4.08
N THR A 93 -20.25 -17.02 -3.37
CA THR A 93 -19.51 -15.87 -3.86
C THR A 93 -18.09 -15.89 -3.23
N LEU A 94 -17.07 -16.08 -4.05
CA LEU A 94 -15.66 -16.04 -3.61
C LEU A 94 -15.10 -14.65 -3.83
N ILE A 95 -14.43 -14.08 -2.82
CA ILE A 95 -13.73 -12.80 -2.90
C ILE A 95 -12.27 -13.03 -2.48
N SER A 96 -11.33 -12.84 -3.40
CA SER A 96 -9.89 -13.04 -3.14
C SER A 96 -9.03 -12.32 -4.19
N PHE A 97 -7.73 -12.31 -4.02
CA PHE A 97 -6.82 -12.28 -5.17
C PHE A 97 -6.98 -13.60 -5.92
N PHE A 98 -7.12 -13.57 -7.22
CA PHE A 98 -7.44 -14.75 -8.03
C PHE A 98 -6.48 -14.98 -9.19
N ASN A 99 -5.73 -13.94 -9.58
CA ASN A 99 -4.80 -13.93 -10.70
C ASN A 99 -5.44 -14.39 -12.04
N PRO A 100 -6.55 -13.78 -12.48
CA PRO A 100 -7.33 -14.28 -13.60
C PRO A 100 -6.53 -14.39 -14.92
N ALA A 101 -5.54 -13.53 -15.13
CA ALA A 101 -4.69 -13.57 -16.33
C ALA A 101 -3.73 -14.78 -16.35
N GLY A 102 -3.33 -15.29 -15.17
CA GLY A 102 -2.42 -16.45 -15.03
C GLY A 102 -3.13 -17.74 -14.60
N ASN A 103 -4.44 -17.69 -14.30
CA ASN A 103 -5.19 -18.79 -13.69
C ASN A 103 -6.42 -19.20 -14.52
N ASP A 104 -6.23 -19.45 -15.82
CA ASP A 104 -7.34 -19.88 -16.70
C ASP A 104 -8.02 -21.16 -16.20
N LYS A 105 -7.26 -22.13 -15.68
CA LYS A 105 -7.81 -23.37 -15.11
C LYS A 105 -8.74 -23.09 -13.94
N GLY A 106 -8.36 -22.20 -13.04
CA GLY A 106 -9.18 -21.79 -11.89
C GLY A 106 -10.46 -21.09 -12.35
N LEU A 107 -10.37 -20.19 -13.34
CA LEU A 107 -11.54 -19.52 -13.93
C LEU A 107 -12.55 -20.52 -14.49
N GLN A 108 -12.08 -21.44 -15.35
CA GLN A 108 -12.94 -22.46 -15.96
C GLN A 108 -13.56 -23.39 -14.90
N ALA A 109 -12.78 -23.77 -13.87
CA ALA A 109 -13.27 -24.60 -12.79
C ALA A 109 -14.35 -23.90 -11.97
N ALA A 110 -14.17 -22.63 -11.61
CA ALA A 110 -15.15 -21.83 -10.88
C ALA A 110 -16.43 -21.62 -11.71
N ALA A 111 -16.30 -21.24 -12.96
CA ALA A 111 -17.44 -21.07 -13.89
C ALA A 111 -18.22 -22.37 -14.05
N LYS A 112 -17.54 -23.51 -14.27
CA LYS A 112 -18.19 -24.83 -14.38
C LYS A 112 -19.00 -25.20 -13.14
N LYS A 113 -18.55 -24.78 -11.94
CA LYS A 113 -19.26 -24.98 -10.69
C LYS A 113 -20.43 -24.00 -10.50
N GLY A 114 -20.43 -22.90 -11.24
CA GLY A 114 -21.44 -21.85 -11.15
C GLY A 114 -21.17 -20.84 -10.05
N ALA A 115 -20.00 -20.88 -9.40
CA ALA A 115 -19.61 -19.92 -8.39
C ALA A 115 -19.37 -18.52 -8.98
N SER A 116 -19.75 -17.49 -8.22
CA SER A 116 -19.37 -16.11 -8.53
C SER A 116 -18.00 -15.81 -7.93
N VAL A 117 -17.07 -15.29 -8.73
CA VAL A 117 -15.73 -14.95 -8.25
C VAL A 117 -15.46 -13.46 -8.47
N ILE A 118 -15.09 -12.79 -7.40
CA ILE A 118 -14.67 -11.38 -7.38
C ILE A 118 -13.16 -11.36 -7.11
N ALA A 119 -12.40 -10.95 -8.10
CA ALA A 119 -10.95 -10.79 -8.04
C ALA A 119 -10.61 -9.37 -7.56
N MET A 120 -10.05 -9.25 -6.37
CA MET A 120 -9.75 -7.93 -5.75
C MET A 120 -8.73 -7.11 -6.52
N GLU A 121 -7.85 -7.76 -7.27
CA GLU A 121 -6.88 -7.10 -8.17
C GLU A 121 -7.51 -6.54 -9.45
N MET A 122 -8.73 -6.92 -9.76
CA MET A 122 -9.46 -6.46 -10.94
C MET A 122 -10.37 -5.25 -10.67
N VAL A 123 -10.38 -4.74 -9.43
CA VAL A 123 -11.09 -3.51 -9.09
C VAL A 123 -10.60 -2.36 -9.98
N PRO A 124 -11.50 -1.69 -10.74
CA PRO A 124 -11.09 -0.66 -11.68
C PRO A 124 -10.56 0.59 -10.96
N ARG A 125 -9.56 1.24 -11.55
CA ARG A 125 -8.92 2.44 -10.99
C ARG A 125 -9.75 3.69 -11.27
N ILE A 126 -10.92 3.78 -10.65
CA ILE A 126 -11.81 4.93 -10.68
C ILE A 126 -12.00 5.51 -9.26
N SER A 127 -12.33 6.79 -9.16
CA SER A 127 -12.34 7.53 -7.88
C SER A 127 -13.14 6.84 -6.76
N ARG A 128 -14.34 6.33 -7.05
CA ARG A 128 -15.16 5.68 -6.03
C ARG A 128 -14.64 4.30 -5.59
N ALA A 129 -13.81 3.65 -6.42
CA ALA A 129 -13.26 2.33 -6.15
C ALA A 129 -11.92 2.35 -5.37
N GLN A 130 -11.30 3.51 -5.17
CA GLN A 130 -10.01 3.64 -4.47
C GLN A 130 -10.00 2.94 -3.10
N LYS A 131 -11.10 3.03 -2.36
CA LYS A 131 -11.26 2.38 -1.05
C LYS A 131 -11.23 0.84 -1.11
N MET A 132 -11.40 0.25 -2.31
CA MET A 132 -11.39 -1.19 -2.57
C MET A 132 -10.09 -1.65 -3.23
N ASP A 133 -9.17 -0.74 -3.58
CA ASP A 133 -7.90 -1.06 -4.26
C ASP A 133 -6.94 -1.80 -3.32
N ALA A 134 -7.09 -3.12 -3.29
CA ALA A 134 -6.26 -4.00 -2.49
C ALA A 134 -4.83 -4.09 -3.00
N LEU A 135 -4.59 -3.91 -4.32
CA LEU A 135 -3.23 -3.86 -4.86
C LEU A 135 -2.45 -2.68 -4.31
N SER A 136 -3.06 -1.48 -4.31
CA SER A 136 -2.41 -0.29 -3.74
C SER A 136 -2.19 -0.43 -2.24
N SER A 137 -3.15 -1.01 -1.49
CA SER A 137 -2.99 -1.27 -0.05
C SER A 137 -1.79 -2.18 0.22
N MET A 138 -1.66 -3.27 -0.53
CA MET A 138 -0.55 -4.22 -0.35
C MET A 138 0.77 -3.67 -0.89
N ALA A 139 0.76 -2.91 -1.97
CA ALA A 139 1.95 -2.25 -2.51
C ALA A 139 2.55 -1.24 -1.52
N ASN A 140 1.71 -0.45 -0.84
CA ASN A 140 2.16 0.48 0.19
C ASN A 140 2.92 -0.24 1.31
N ILE A 141 2.35 -1.34 1.82
CA ILE A 141 2.99 -2.18 2.85
C ILE A 141 4.30 -2.77 2.33
N ALA A 142 4.31 -3.26 1.08
CA ALA A 142 5.51 -3.85 0.48
C ALA A 142 6.65 -2.84 0.37
N GLY A 143 6.36 -1.60 -0.04
CA GLY A 143 7.34 -0.51 -0.11
C GLY A 143 7.93 -0.16 1.26
N TYR A 144 7.06 0.00 2.28
CA TYR A 144 7.52 0.21 3.65
C TYR A 144 8.40 -0.98 4.13
N ARG A 145 7.90 -2.21 3.96
CA ARG A 145 8.61 -3.40 4.44
C ARG A 145 9.93 -3.61 3.70
N ALA A 146 10.04 -3.26 2.42
CA ALA A 146 11.28 -3.35 1.67
C ALA A 146 12.42 -2.54 2.31
N VAL A 147 12.13 -1.33 2.82
CA VAL A 147 13.12 -0.51 3.54
C VAL A 147 13.53 -1.18 4.85
N ILE A 148 12.59 -1.76 5.58
CA ILE A 148 12.88 -2.48 6.83
C ILE A 148 13.72 -3.73 6.55
N GLU A 149 13.41 -4.50 5.49
CA GLU A 149 14.24 -5.64 5.09
C GLU A 149 15.63 -5.21 4.62
N ALA A 150 15.73 -4.08 3.90
CA ALA A 150 17.02 -3.51 3.57
C ALA A 150 17.82 -3.20 4.84
N GLY A 151 17.21 -2.53 5.82
CA GLY A 151 17.85 -2.21 7.11
C GLY A 151 18.27 -3.43 7.91
N ASN A 152 17.47 -4.50 7.87
CA ASN A 152 17.79 -5.77 8.55
C ASN A 152 19.05 -6.47 7.96
N ASN A 153 19.36 -6.19 6.69
CA ASN A 153 20.51 -6.76 5.98
C ASN A 153 21.67 -5.77 5.79
N PHE A 154 21.46 -4.47 6.07
CA PHE A 154 22.44 -3.41 5.94
C PHE A 154 23.16 -3.18 7.27
N GLY A 155 24.45 -3.47 7.33
CA GLY A 155 25.24 -3.40 8.55
C GLY A 155 25.62 -2.01 9.04
N ARG A 156 24.95 -0.93 8.54
CA ARG A 156 25.24 0.48 8.86
C ARG A 156 23.97 1.24 9.20
N PHE A 157 24.10 2.46 9.72
CA PHE A 157 22.98 3.35 10.00
C PHE A 157 22.37 3.91 8.70
N PHE A 158 21.05 4.13 8.72
CA PHE A 158 20.36 4.92 7.69
C PHE A 158 20.67 6.41 7.88
N THR A 159 20.53 6.91 9.09
CA THR A 159 20.79 8.32 9.41
C THR A 159 22.26 8.58 9.69
N GLY A 160 22.68 9.82 9.44
CA GLY A 160 23.99 10.29 9.92
C GLY A 160 24.08 10.25 11.45
N GLN A 161 25.22 9.85 11.99
CA GLN A 161 25.47 9.76 13.42
C GLN A 161 26.76 10.48 13.82
N VAL A 162 26.74 11.06 15.01
CA VAL A 162 27.94 11.56 15.70
C VAL A 162 28.14 10.71 16.95
N THR A 163 29.25 9.98 16.99
CA THR A 163 29.57 9.07 18.09
C THR A 163 30.87 9.47 18.77
N ALA A 164 31.18 8.87 19.90
CA ALA A 164 32.47 9.07 20.55
C ALA A 164 33.67 8.65 19.65
N ALA A 165 33.43 7.73 18.69
CA ALA A 165 34.45 7.26 17.74
C ALA A 165 34.49 8.10 16.44
N GLY A 166 33.66 9.15 16.31
CA GLY A 166 33.63 10.01 15.13
C GLY A 166 32.26 10.10 14.45
N LYS A 167 32.26 10.71 13.26
CA LYS A 167 31.06 10.93 12.43
C LYS A 167 30.83 9.76 11.48
N VAL A 168 29.59 9.33 11.36
CA VAL A 168 29.15 8.35 10.37
C VAL A 168 28.18 9.06 9.40
N PRO A 169 28.46 9.07 8.07
CA PRO A 169 27.56 9.68 7.12
C PRO A 169 26.26 8.86 6.98
N PRO A 170 25.14 9.50 6.58
CA PRO A 170 23.90 8.79 6.29
C PRO A 170 24.06 7.86 5.08
N ALA A 171 23.24 6.80 5.03
CA ALA A 171 23.17 5.90 3.90
C ALA A 171 22.54 6.60 2.68
N LYS A 172 23.01 6.26 1.49
CA LYS A 172 22.41 6.65 0.21
C LYS A 172 21.48 5.54 -0.29
N VAL A 173 20.21 5.86 -0.45
CA VAL A 173 19.17 4.94 -0.87
C VAL A 173 18.60 5.38 -2.23
N LEU A 174 18.61 4.50 -3.23
CA LEU A 174 17.96 4.71 -4.51
C LEU A 174 16.68 3.88 -4.61
N ILE A 175 15.56 4.54 -4.89
CA ILE A 175 14.28 3.91 -5.18
C ILE A 175 14.03 3.98 -6.69
N VAL A 176 13.86 2.83 -7.34
CA VAL A 176 13.57 2.73 -8.77
C VAL A 176 12.10 2.39 -8.98
N GLY A 177 11.34 3.39 -9.40
CA GLY A 177 9.88 3.40 -9.49
C GLY A 177 9.24 4.20 -8.36
N ALA A 178 8.49 5.26 -8.71
CA ALA A 178 7.75 6.12 -7.77
C ALA A 178 6.23 5.88 -7.84
N GLY A 179 5.82 4.61 -7.98
CA GLY A 179 4.44 4.17 -7.76
C GLY A 179 4.12 4.06 -6.27
N VAL A 180 3.00 3.43 -5.91
CA VAL A 180 2.55 3.31 -4.50
C VAL A 180 3.63 2.69 -3.61
N ALA A 181 4.25 1.59 -4.04
CA ALA A 181 5.34 0.94 -3.29
C ALA A 181 6.59 1.83 -3.20
N GLY A 182 6.97 2.48 -4.31
CA GLY A 182 8.12 3.38 -4.34
C GLY A 182 7.94 4.58 -3.44
N LEU A 183 6.78 5.25 -3.46
CA LEU A 183 6.49 6.39 -2.58
C LEU A 183 6.50 5.98 -1.11
N ALA A 184 5.97 4.80 -0.77
CA ALA A 184 6.05 4.28 0.59
C ALA A 184 7.51 4.01 1.02
N ALA A 185 8.33 3.48 0.11
CA ALA A 185 9.77 3.27 0.34
C ALA A 185 10.52 4.61 0.50
N ILE A 186 10.22 5.62 -0.33
CA ILE A 186 10.79 6.97 -0.24
C ILE A 186 10.48 7.57 1.14
N GLY A 187 9.20 7.63 1.52
CA GLY A 187 8.81 8.20 2.81
C GLY A 187 9.45 7.49 3.99
N THR A 188 9.56 6.16 3.93
CA THR A 188 10.19 5.36 4.98
C THR A 188 11.70 5.61 5.05
N SER A 189 12.41 5.59 3.92
CA SER A 189 13.86 5.83 3.87
C SER A 189 14.22 7.23 4.37
N THR A 190 13.47 8.24 3.95
CA THR A 190 13.63 9.63 4.39
C THR A 190 13.36 9.77 5.88
N SER A 191 12.30 9.12 6.40
CA SER A 191 11.98 9.13 7.84
C SER A 191 13.06 8.46 8.69
N LEU A 192 13.77 7.46 8.15
CA LEU A 192 14.92 6.84 8.81
C LEU A 192 16.21 7.70 8.70
N GLY A 193 16.16 8.84 8.01
CA GLY A 193 17.26 9.79 7.91
C GLY A 193 18.31 9.44 6.84
N ALA A 194 17.97 8.63 5.85
CA ALA A 194 18.81 8.39 4.67
C ALA A 194 18.81 9.58 3.72
N ILE A 195 19.83 9.70 2.89
CA ILE A 195 19.80 10.51 1.68
C ILE A 195 19.11 9.68 0.61
N THR A 196 17.86 10.03 0.29
CA THR A 196 17.02 9.24 -0.60
C THR A 196 16.99 9.86 -1.99
N TYR A 197 17.29 9.04 -2.99
CA TYR A 197 17.15 9.31 -4.41
C TYR A 197 16.01 8.49 -4.97
N ALA A 198 15.28 9.02 -5.94
CA ALA A 198 14.24 8.27 -6.62
C ALA A 198 14.25 8.51 -8.13
N PHE A 199 13.96 7.46 -8.88
CA PHE A 199 13.80 7.51 -10.32
C PHE A 199 12.42 6.95 -10.71
N ASP A 200 11.75 7.63 -11.62
CA ASP A 200 10.59 7.09 -12.34
C ASP A 200 10.66 7.50 -13.80
N VAL A 201 10.12 6.69 -14.70
CA VAL A 201 10.04 7.03 -16.13
C VAL A 201 9.05 8.16 -16.41
N ARG A 202 8.17 8.47 -15.47
CA ARG A 202 7.17 9.53 -15.52
C ARG A 202 7.71 10.78 -14.82
N PRO A 203 8.14 11.83 -15.54
CA PRO A 203 8.71 13.02 -14.93
C PRO A 203 7.70 13.83 -14.10
N GLU A 204 6.40 13.67 -14.34
CA GLU A 204 5.33 14.32 -13.58
C GLU A 204 5.27 13.91 -12.10
N VAL A 205 5.91 12.79 -11.71
CA VAL A 205 5.98 12.37 -10.30
C VAL A 205 7.13 13.02 -9.53
N ALA A 206 8.01 13.76 -10.20
CA ALA A 206 9.19 14.37 -9.59
C ALA A 206 8.83 15.30 -8.43
N GLU A 207 7.85 16.18 -8.62
CA GLU A 207 7.36 17.09 -7.58
C GLU A 207 6.86 16.33 -6.34
N GLN A 208 6.16 15.22 -6.55
CA GLN A 208 5.69 14.37 -5.44
C GLN A 208 6.86 13.73 -4.68
N VAL A 209 7.89 13.26 -5.39
CA VAL A 209 9.12 12.69 -4.81
C VAL A 209 9.85 13.74 -3.97
N GLU A 210 10.04 14.93 -4.54
CA GLU A 210 10.75 16.03 -3.89
C GLU A 210 10.00 16.56 -2.66
N SER A 211 8.66 16.60 -2.73
CA SER A 211 7.82 16.97 -1.58
C SER A 211 7.95 16.01 -0.40
N MET A 212 8.39 14.77 -0.64
CA MET A 212 8.67 13.77 0.40
C MET A 212 10.10 13.83 0.93
N GLY A 213 10.91 14.81 0.48
CA GLY A 213 12.28 15.02 0.92
C GLY A 213 13.30 14.12 0.25
N ALA A 214 12.98 13.54 -0.90
CA ALA A 214 13.91 12.78 -1.73
C ALA A 214 14.36 13.61 -2.94
N GLU A 215 15.51 13.28 -3.50
CA GLU A 215 16.03 13.88 -4.74
C GLU A 215 15.58 13.05 -5.94
N PHE A 216 14.91 13.70 -6.91
CA PHE A 216 14.52 13.02 -8.14
C PHE A 216 15.70 12.92 -9.10
N VAL A 217 15.95 11.73 -9.62
CA VAL A 217 17.04 11.46 -10.58
C VAL A 217 16.52 11.73 -11.98
N TYR A 218 16.93 12.87 -12.54
CA TYR A 218 16.60 13.22 -13.92
C TYR A 218 17.56 12.55 -14.90
N LEU A 219 17.01 12.15 -16.06
CA LEU A 219 17.84 11.77 -17.21
C LEU A 219 18.05 12.99 -18.10
N ASP A 220 19.27 13.14 -18.63
CA ASP A 220 19.56 14.12 -19.68
C ASP A 220 19.08 13.58 -21.05
N PHE A 221 17.77 13.30 -21.12
CA PHE A 221 17.11 12.71 -22.27
C PHE A 221 15.70 13.28 -22.39
N LYS A 222 15.37 13.86 -23.55
CA LYS A 222 14.03 14.37 -23.84
C LYS A 222 13.33 13.42 -24.79
N GLU A 223 12.37 12.66 -24.29
CA GLU A 223 11.41 11.90 -25.09
C GLU A 223 10.03 12.54 -24.91
N GLU A 224 9.26 12.69 -26.00
CA GLU A 224 7.84 12.99 -25.89
C GLU A 224 7.15 11.74 -25.33
N GLN A 225 6.92 11.71 -24.03
CA GLN A 225 6.27 10.60 -23.36
C GLN A 225 4.77 10.64 -23.62
N LYS A 226 4.21 9.50 -24.01
CA LYS A 226 2.76 9.30 -24.04
C LYS A 226 2.23 9.31 -22.62
N ASP A 227 1.19 10.09 -22.40
CA ASP A 227 0.52 10.22 -21.11
C ASP A 227 0.16 8.85 -20.52
N GLY A 228 0.57 8.59 -19.27
CA GLY A 228 0.29 7.34 -18.54
C GLY A 228 -1.19 7.09 -18.25
N ALA A 229 -2.08 8.03 -18.59
CA ALA A 229 -3.53 7.89 -18.48
C ALA A 229 -4.08 6.72 -19.32
N GLU A 230 -3.49 6.43 -20.49
CA GLU A 230 -3.90 5.32 -21.35
C GLU A 230 -3.50 3.94 -20.79
N THR A 231 -2.55 3.86 -19.85
CA THR A 231 -2.02 2.62 -19.28
C THR A 231 -2.53 2.33 -17.87
N GLY A 232 -3.59 3.03 -17.41
CA GLY A 232 -4.14 2.86 -16.06
C GLY A 232 -3.17 3.25 -14.94
N GLY A 233 -2.26 4.21 -15.18
CA GLY A 233 -1.28 4.70 -14.22
C GLY A 233 0.01 3.88 -14.14
N TYR A 234 0.18 2.86 -14.99
CA TYR A 234 1.45 2.16 -15.17
C TYR A 234 2.30 2.84 -16.25
N ALA A 235 3.62 2.72 -16.11
CA ALA A 235 4.55 3.24 -17.10
C ALA A 235 4.36 2.55 -18.47
N ALA A 236 4.36 3.34 -19.54
CA ALA A 236 4.44 2.81 -20.89
C ALA A 236 5.81 2.16 -21.16
N VAL A 237 5.90 1.32 -22.19
CA VAL A 237 7.19 0.75 -22.61
C VAL A 237 8.05 1.86 -23.17
N SER A 238 9.20 2.12 -22.54
CA SER A 238 10.17 3.14 -22.94
C SER A 238 10.87 2.78 -24.26
N SER A 239 11.33 3.81 -25.01
CA SER A 239 12.15 3.58 -26.20
C SER A 239 13.49 2.90 -25.86
N PRO A 240 14.13 2.22 -26.82
CA PRO A 240 15.45 1.66 -26.62
C PRO A 240 16.50 2.72 -26.19
N GLU A 241 16.44 3.91 -26.77
CA GLU A 241 17.32 5.03 -26.50
C GLU A 241 17.13 5.57 -25.08
N PHE A 242 15.88 5.72 -24.63
CA PHE A 242 15.55 6.09 -23.25
C PHE A 242 16.11 5.05 -22.27
N ARG A 243 15.89 3.76 -22.58
CA ARG A 243 16.41 2.67 -21.75
C ARG A 243 17.95 2.69 -21.65
N GLU A 244 18.65 3.00 -22.73
CA GLU A 244 20.10 3.10 -22.72
C GLU A 244 20.57 4.27 -21.84
N ALA A 245 19.94 5.44 -21.95
CA ALA A 245 20.23 6.59 -21.09
C ALA A 245 19.93 6.27 -19.60
N GLN A 246 18.85 5.59 -19.31
CA GLN A 246 18.50 5.13 -17.97
C GLN A 246 19.57 4.20 -17.39
N LEU A 247 19.98 3.19 -18.14
CA LEU A 247 21.00 2.23 -17.71
C LEU A 247 22.37 2.91 -17.53
N ALA A 248 22.70 3.88 -18.38
CA ALA A 248 23.92 4.67 -18.23
C ALA A 248 23.90 5.47 -16.91
N LYS A 249 22.79 6.13 -16.59
CA LYS A 249 22.62 6.86 -15.34
C LYS A 249 22.69 5.94 -14.11
N PHE A 250 22.12 4.76 -14.19
CA PHE A 250 22.19 3.80 -13.08
C PHE A 250 23.60 3.25 -12.88
N ARG A 251 24.41 3.08 -13.95
CA ARG A 251 25.84 2.73 -13.84
C ARG A 251 26.65 3.83 -13.15
N GLU A 252 26.35 5.10 -13.42
CA GLU A 252 26.96 6.24 -12.74
C GLU A 252 26.66 6.22 -11.24
N LEU A 253 25.42 5.93 -10.86
CA LEU A 253 24.97 5.93 -9.47
C LEU A 253 25.42 4.71 -8.67
N ALA A 254 25.55 3.54 -9.31
CA ALA A 254 25.77 2.27 -8.62
C ALA A 254 26.93 2.26 -7.60
N PRO A 255 28.12 2.86 -7.88
CA PRO A 255 29.22 2.90 -6.90
C PRO A 255 28.92 3.73 -5.65
N GLU A 256 27.94 4.64 -5.74
CA GLU A 256 27.60 5.56 -4.65
C GLU A 256 26.51 5.04 -3.74
N MET A 257 25.61 4.23 -4.28
CA MET A 257 24.44 3.74 -3.54
C MET A 257 24.82 2.68 -2.51
N ASP A 258 24.25 2.82 -1.32
CA ASP A 258 24.36 1.84 -0.24
C ASP A 258 23.19 0.87 -0.28
N ILE A 259 22.00 1.34 -0.65
CA ILE A 259 20.78 0.55 -0.75
C ILE A 259 20.05 0.89 -2.07
N VAL A 260 19.55 -0.13 -2.76
CA VAL A 260 18.69 0.03 -3.94
C VAL A 260 17.39 -0.75 -3.73
N ILE A 261 16.25 -0.10 -3.97
CA ILE A 261 14.93 -0.75 -3.92
C ILE A 261 14.28 -0.59 -5.28
N THR A 262 13.95 -1.70 -5.95
CA THR A 262 13.33 -1.68 -7.27
C THR A 262 11.88 -2.10 -7.18
N THR A 263 11.00 -1.37 -7.87
CA THR A 263 9.54 -1.54 -7.83
C THR A 263 8.89 -1.53 -9.21
N ALA A 264 9.68 -1.60 -10.29
CA ALA A 264 9.17 -1.44 -11.64
C ALA A 264 8.50 -2.73 -12.13
N LEU A 265 7.17 -2.74 -12.10
CA LEU A 265 6.33 -3.84 -12.59
C LEU A 265 5.49 -3.37 -13.78
N ILE A 266 5.40 -4.23 -14.80
CA ILE A 266 4.48 -4.08 -15.92
C ILE A 266 3.44 -5.19 -15.78
N PRO A 267 2.13 -4.89 -15.67
CA PRO A 267 1.11 -5.91 -15.51
C PRO A 267 1.18 -6.98 -16.61
N ASN A 268 1.08 -8.24 -16.21
CA ASN A 268 1.06 -9.41 -17.09
C ASN A 268 2.28 -9.55 -18.04
N ARG A 269 3.41 -8.98 -17.65
CA ARG A 269 4.69 -9.10 -18.38
C ARG A 269 5.83 -9.36 -17.42
N GLU A 270 6.92 -9.91 -17.96
CA GLU A 270 8.18 -10.01 -17.23
C GLU A 270 8.70 -8.60 -16.87
N ALA A 271 9.23 -8.48 -15.66
CA ALA A 271 9.78 -7.22 -15.15
C ALA A 271 11.02 -6.81 -15.96
N PRO A 272 11.16 -5.51 -16.32
CA PRO A 272 12.33 -5.04 -17.04
C PRO A 272 13.60 -5.16 -16.17
N LYS A 273 14.69 -5.65 -16.75
CA LYS A 273 15.99 -5.65 -16.08
C LYS A 273 16.56 -4.23 -16.08
N LEU A 274 16.62 -3.62 -14.91
CA LEU A 274 17.05 -2.23 -14.69
C LEU A 274 18.36 -2.12 -13.94
N TRP A 275 18.68 -3.10 -13.08
CA TRP A 275 19.92 -3.14 -12.32
C TRP A 275 20.72 -4.38 -12.75
N LEU A 276 21.72 -4.13 -13.61
CA LEU A 276 22.45 -5.20 -14.30
C LEU A 276 23.61 -5.71 -13.43
N LYS A 277 24.19 -6.84 -13.84
CA LYS A 277 25.28 -7.50 -13.10
C LYS A 277 26.53 -6.62 -12.93
N ASP A 278 26.83 -5.78 -13.92
CA ASP A 278 27.93 -4.80 -13.84
C ASP A 278 27.68 -3.74 -12.79
N MET A 279 26.43 -3.29 -12.60
CA MET A 279 26.03 -2.34 -11.55
C MET A 279 26.11 -2.98 -10.17
N VAL A 280 25.66 -4.24 -10.02
CA VAL A 280 25.82 -4.98 -8.76
C VAL A 280 27.31 -5.10 -8.39
N LYS A 281 28.17 -5.39 -9.37
CA LYS A 281 29.61 -5.47 -9.15
C LYS A 281 30.25 -4.13 -8.78
N ALA A 282 29.68 -3.02 -9.25
CA ALA A 282 30.18 -1.67 -8.95
C ALA A 282 29.76 -1.18 -7.55
N MET A 283 28.76 -1.77 -6.93
CA MET A 283 28.34 -1.43 -5.57
C MET A 283 29.36 -1.87 -4.52
N LYS A 284 29.36 -1.15 -3.40
CA LYS A 284 30.25 -1.45 -2.27
C LYS A 284 29.88 -2.78 -1.59
N PRO A 285 30.86 -3.55 -1.08
CA PRO A 285 30.57 -4.68 -0.21
C PRO A 285 29.69 -4.28 0.99
N GLY A 286 28.68 -5.11 1.32
CA GLY A 286 27.73 -4.81 2.37
C GLY A 286 26.56 -3.92 1.94
N SER A 287 26.50 -3.48 0.67
CA SER A 287 25.30 -2.85 0.09
C SER A 287 24.17 -3.86 -0.04
N VAL A 288 22.94 -3.35 -0.07
CA VAL A 288 21.72 -4.17 -0.12
C VAL A 288 20.82 -3.75 -1.28
N ILE A 289 20.32 -4.71 -2.01
CA ILE A 289 19.29 -4.52 -3.03
C ILE A 289 18.03 -5.26 -2.59
N VAL A 290 16.87 -4.61 -2.66
CA VAL A 290 15.56 -5.25 -2.44
C VAL A 290 14.75 -5.13 -3.73
N ASP A 291 14.42 -6.26 -4.31
CA ASP A 291 13.71 -6.34 -5.59
C ASP A 291 12.25 -6.73 -5.40
N LEU A 292 11.35 -5.74 -5.38
CA LEU A 292 9.91 -5.96 -5.28
C LEU A 292 9.29 -6.53 -6.56
N ALA A 293 10.04 -6.54 -7.66
CA ALA A 293 9.60 -7.14 -8.92
C ALA A 293 9.96 -8.63 -9.05
N ALA A 294 10.53 -9.24 -8.01
CA ALA A 294 10.91 -10.65 -8.00
C ALA A 294 9.79 -11.62 -8.48
N PRO A 295 8.49 -11.43 -8.13
CA PRO A 295 7.41 -12.28 -8.64
C PRO A 295 7.26 -12.29 -10.17
N ALA A 296 7.74 -11.24 -10.84
CA ALA A 296 7.70 -11.09 -12.31
C ALA A 296 9.10 -11.24 -12.94
N GLY A 297 9.98 -11.99 -12.33
CA GLY A 297 11.34 -12.23 -12.81
C GLY A 297 12.40 -11.24 -12.30
N GLY A 298 12.00 -10.19 -11.60
CA GLY A 298 12.87 -9.19 -10.97
C GLY A 298 13.42 -8.12 -11.90
N ASN A 299 13.68 -6.94 -11.33
CA ASN A 299 14.36 -5.83 -12.01
C ASN A 299 15.89 -5.93 -11.94
N VAL A 300 16.42 -6.81 -11.10
CA VAL A 300 17.84 -6.93 -10.81
C VAL A 300 18.38 -8.23 -11.39
N GLU A 301 19.51 -8.18 -12.07
CA GLU A 301 20.22 -9.38 -12.45
C GLU A 301 20.85 -10.06 -11.23
N GLY A 302 20.48 -11.32 -10.98
CA GLY A 302 20.89 -12.06 -9.79
C GLY A 302 19.81 -12.17 -8.73
N THR A 303 18.62 -11.55 -8.92
CA THR A 303 17.45 -11.82 -8.09
C THR A 303 17.02 -13.27 -8.22
N VAL A 304 16.85 -13.94 -7.10
CA VAL A 304 16.25 -15.28 -7.00
C VAL A 304 14.95 -15.12 -6.21
N GLN A 305 13.85 -15.56 -6.81
CA GLN A 305 12.53 -15.44 -6.19
C GLN A 305 12.48 -16.16 -4.85
N ASP A 306 11.90 -15.52 -3.84
CA ASP A 306 11.73 -15.96 -2.46
C ASP A 306 13.05 -16.21 -1.69
N GLU A 307 14.18 -15.84 -2.26
CA GLU A 307 15.48 -16.01 -1.63
C GLU A 307 16.19 -14.68 -1.32
N LYS A 308 17.16 -14.78 -0.43
CA LYS A 308 18.19 -13.79 -0.18
C LYS A 308 19.53 -14.38 -0.63
N VAL A 309 20.16 -13.74 -1.60
CA VAL A 309 21.46 -14.17 -2.15
C VAL A 309 22.51 -13.10 -1.89
N VAL A 310 23.78 -13.51 -1.82
CA VAL A 310 24.91 -12.58 -1.69
C VAL A 310 25.80 -12.77 -2.92
N SER A 311 26.07 -11.67 -3.60
CA SER A 311 26.96 -11.65 -4.78
C SER A 311 28.43 -11.86 -4.40
N ASP A 312 29.29 -12.17 -5.40
CA ASP A 312 30.71 -12.39 -5.20
C ASP A 312 31.45 -11.21 -4.56
N ASN A 313 30.97 -9.97 -4.79
CA ASN A 313 31.50 -8.76 -4.18
C ASN A 313 30.83 -8.36 -2.86
N GLY A 314 29.99 -9.23 -2.28
CA GLY A 314 29.39 -9.02 -0.96
C GLY A 314 28.17 -8.10 -0.94
N VAL A 315 27.45 -7.93 -2.07
CA VAL A 315 26.16 -7.24 -2.14
C VAL A 315 25.04 -8.24 -1.86
N THR A 316 24.16 -7.90 -0.92
CA THR A 316 22.98 -8.72 -0.59
C THR A 316 21.82 -8.35 -1.52
N ILE A 317 21.22 -9.34 -2.19
CA ILE A 317 20.03 -9.17 -3.03
C ILE A 317 18.89 -9.94 -2.38
N VAL A 318 17.79 -9.23 -2.06
CA VAL A 318 16.59 -9.77 -1.42
C VAL A 318 15.49 -9.84 -2.47
N GLY A 319 15.07 -11.05 -2.85
CA GLY A 319 14.03 -11.33 -3.84
C GLY A 319 12.75 -11.91 -3.23
N TYR A 320 12.40 -11.53 -2.00
CA TYR A 320 11.18 -12.02 -1.35
C TYR A 320 9.92 -11.56 -2.08
N THR A 321 8.86 -12.39 -2.04
CA THR A 321 7.56 -12.09 -2.66
C THR A 321 6.44 -11.88 -1.64
N ASP A 322 6.72 -12.13 -0.36
CA ASP A 322 5.78 -12.16 0.75
C ASP A 322 5.80 -10.89 1.64
N PHE A 323 6.29 -9.75 1.11
CA PHE A 323 6.46 -8.52 1.90
C PHE A 323 5.22 -8.10 2.68
N ALA A 324 4.03 -8.17 2.08
CA ALA A 324 2.78 -7.83 2.76
C ALA A 324 2.45 -8.85 3.86
N SER A 325 2.73 -10.14 3.63
CA SER A 325 2.53 -11.21 4.60
C SER A 325 3.47 -11.08 5.81
N ARG A 326 4.68 -10.52 5.62
CA ARG A 326 5.63 -10.19 6.70
C ARG A 326 5.17 -9.07 7.62
N MET A 327 4.05 -8.41 7.29
CA MET A 327 3.36 -7.42 8.13
C MET A 327 1.89 -7.83 8.28
N ALA A 328 1.66 -9.08 8.62
CA ALA A 328 0.37 -9.76 8.55
C ALA A 328 -0.77 -9.00 9.26
N ALA A 329 -0.54 -8.46 10.45
CA ALA A 329 -1.54 -7.70 11.20
C ALA A 329 -2.02 -6.47 10.42
N GLN A 330 -1.09 -5.63 9.97
CA GLN A 330 -1.42 -4.40 9.23
C GLN A 330 -2.00 -4.72 7.86
N ALA A 331 -1.43 -5.69 7.17
CA ALA A 331 -1.90 -6.12 5.85
C ALA A 331 -3.32 -6.70 5.92
N SER A 332 -3.62 -7.52 6.91
CA SER A 332 -4.96 -8.05 7.14
C SER A 332 -5.98 -6.95 7.45
N SER A 333 -5.61 -5.96 8.27
CA SER A 333 -6.49 -4.82 8.57
C SER A 333 -6.84 -4.01 7.33
N LEU A 334 -5.88 -3.74 6.45
CA LEU A 334 -6.13 -3.00 5.21
C LEU A 334 -6.90 -3.86 4.20
N TYR A 335 -6.49 -5.10 3.99
CA TYR A 335 -7.13 -6.00 3.04
C TYR A 335 -8.58 -6.30 3.41
N SER A 336 -8.85 -6.62 4.68
CA SER A 336 -10.21 -6.84 5.19
C SER A 336 -11.09 -5.59 5.06
N THR A 337 -10.49 -4.41 5.18
CA THR A 337 -11.18 -3.13 4.93
C THR A 337 -11.52 -2.97 3.44
N ASN A 338 -10.62 -3.34 2.52
CA ASN A 338 -10.92 -3.34 1.08
C ASN A 338 -12.08 -4.29 0.77
N ILE A 339 -12.06 -5.53 1.30
CA ILE A 339 -13.17 -6.49 1.18
C ILE A 339 -14.47 -5.91 1.74
N ARG A 340 -14.44 -5.33 2.93
CA ARG A 340 -15.63 -4.72 3.54
C ARG A 340 -16.23 -3.64 2.65
N HIS A 341 -15.42 -2.84 1.97
CA HIS A 341 -15.90 -1.85 1.01
C HIS A 341 -16.51 -2.51 -0.24
N MET A 342 -15.92 -3.58 -0.76
CA MET A 342 -16.51 -4.37 -1.83
C MET A 342 -17.87 -4.95 -1.40
N MET A 343 -17.96 -5.53 -0.21
CA MET A 343 -19.21 -6.03 0.35
C MET A 343 -20.25 -4.93 0.55
N THR A 344 -19.86 -3.69 0.84
CA THR A 344 -20.78 -2.55 0.93
C THR A 344 -21.42 -2.24 -0.42
N ASP A 345 -20.64 -2.28 -1.51
CA ASP A 345 -21.17 -2.06 -2.85
C ASP A 345 -22.02 -3.26 -3.35
N LEU A 346 -21.69 -4.48 -2.90
CA LEU A 346 -22.49 -5.69 -3.17
C LEU A 346 -23.78 -5.77 -2.32
N THR A 347 -23.95 -4.91 -1.31
CA THR A 347 -25.10 -4.94 -0.39
C THR A 347 -25.70 -3.54 -0.27
N PRO A 348 -26.32 -3.01 -1.35
CA PRO A 348 -26.79 -1.64 -1.38
C PRO A 348 -27.87 -1.35 -0.31
N GLU A 349 -28.70 -2.32 0.01
CA GLU A 349 -29.80 -2.19 1.01
C GLU A 349 -29.35 -2.50 2.44
N LYS A 350 -28.11 -2.97 2.64
CA LYS A 350 -27.55 -3.38 3.94
C LYS A 350 -28.39 -4.43 4.68
N ASP A 351 -28.97 -5.35 3.93
CA ASP A 351 -29.90 -6.38 4.37
C ASP A 351 -29.27 -7.80 4.41
N GLY A 352 -27.94 -7.89 4.21
CA GLY A 352 -27.21 -9.15 4.17
C GLY A 352 -27.43 -9.94 2.89
N VAL A 353 -27.90 -9.32 1.82
CA VAL A 353 -28.09 -9.96 0.50
C VAL A 353 -27.05 -9.46 -0.48
N VAL A 354 -26.34 -10.39 -1.14
CA VAL A 354 -25.35 -10.07 -2.20
C VAL A 354 -26.07 -9.77 -3.51
N VAL A 355 -25.83 -8.60 -4.07
CA VAL A 355 -26.36 -8.15 -5.36
C VAL A 355 -25.22 -7.99 -6.37
N HIS A 356 -25.12 -8.93 -7.33
CA HIS A 356 -24.16 -8.84 -8.44
C HIS A 356 -24.71 -7.93 -9.54
N ASN A 357 -24.61 -6.60 -9.35
CA ASN A 357 -25.03 -5.64 -10.36
C ASN A 357 -23.95 -5.52 -11.45
N MET A 358 -24.08 -6.31 -12.52
CA MET A 358 -23.14 -6.32 -13.65
C MET A 358 -23.18 -5.06 -14.53
N GLU A 359 -24.12 -4.12 -14.28
CA GLU A 359 -24.11 -2.78 -14.90
C GLU A 359 -23.22 -1.79 -14.16
N ASP A 360 -22.85 -2.09 -12.92
CA ASP A 360 -21.93 -1.30 -12.11
C ASP A 360 -20.49 -1.56 -12.54
N ASP A 361 -19.74 -0.50 -12.84
CA ASP A 361 -18.36 -0.60 -13.35
C ASP A 361 -17.40 -1.30 -12.38
N VAL A 362 -17.60 -1.16 -11.05
CA VAL A 362 -16.71 -1.78 -10.05
C VAL A 362 -17.02 -3.27 -9.92
N ILE A 363 -18.30 -3.60 -9.72
CA ILE A 363 -18.73 -5.00 -9.55
C ILE A 363 -18.42 -5.79 -10.82
N ARG A 364 -18.79 -5.26 -12.00
CA ARG A 364 -18.51 -5.89 -13.29
C ARG A 364 -17.01 -6.05 -13.54
N GLY A 365 -16.22 -5.00 -13.24
CA GLY A 365 -14.76 -5.01 -13.43
C GLY A 365 -14.05 -6.04 -12.57
N ALA A 366 -14.51 -6.23 -11.33
CA ALA A 366 -13.93 -7.15 -10.38
C ALA A 366 -14.49 -8.60 -10.50
N THR A 367 -15.68 -8.80 -11.11
CA THR A 367 -16.28 -10.13 -11.27
C THR A 367 -15.64 -10.86 -12.45
N VAL A 368 -15.00 -11.98 -12.20
CA VAL A 368 -14.27 -12.78 -13.21
C VAL A 368 -14.99 -14.08 -13.59
N THR A 369 -15.94 -14.54 -12.76
CA THR A 369 -16.91 -15.59 -13.13
C THR A 369 -18.28 -15.25 -12.57
N PHE A 370 -19.33 -15.45 -13.37
CA PHE A 370 -20.72 -15.21 -12.98
C PHE A 370 -21.67 -16.05 -13.84
N ASN A 371 -22.73 -16.61 -13.23
CA ASN A 371 -23.76 -17.40 -13.93
C ASN A 371 -23.18 -18.52 -14.84
N LYS A 372 -22.18 -19.24 -14.35
CA LYS A 372 -21.49 -20.33 -15.09
C LYS A 372 -20.64 -19.85 -16.28
N GLU A 373 -20.42 -18.56 -16.41
CA GLU A 373 -19.60 -17.96 -17.48
C GLU A 373 -18.35 -17.33 -16.91
N VAL A 374 -17.27 -17.36 -17.69
CA VAL A 374 -16.06 -16.56 -17.43
C VAL A 374 -16.33 -15.16 -17.98
N THR A 375 -16.27 -14.15 -17.09
CA THR A 375 -16.49 -12.73 -17.42
C THR A 375 -15.20 -11.94 -17.57
N PHE A 376 -14.05 -12.60 -17.45
CA PHE A 376 -12.72 -12.03 -17.70
C PHE A 376 -12.31 -12.20 -19.18
N PRO A 377 -11.66 -11.20 -19.82
CA PRO A 377 -11.38 -9.85 -19.29
C PRO A 377 -12.64 -8.97 -19.25
N PRO A 378 -12.76 -8.08 -18.25
CA PRO A 378 -13.89 -7.16 -18.19
C PRO A 378 -13.82 -6.12 -19.30
N PRO A 379 -14.96 -5.59 -19.77
CA PRO A 379 -14.95 -4.43 -20.66
C PRO A 379 -14.39 -3.20 -19.93
N PRO A 380 -13.86 -2.21 -20.68
CA PRO A 380 -13.36 -0.98 -20.06
C PRO A 380 -14.47 -0.29 -19.26
N PRO A 381 -14.12 0.38 -18.13
CA PRO A 381 -15.10 1.11 -17.34
C PRO A 381 -15.75 2.23 -18.15
N LYS A 382 -17.04 2.48 -17.91
CA LYS A 382 -17.83 3.54 -18.55
C LYS A 382 -17.38 4.94 -18.09
N VAL A 383 -16.81 5.02 -16.87
CA VAL A 383 -16.27 6.24 -16.27
C VAL A 383 -14.76 6.29 -16.54
N GLN A 384 -14.24 7.46 -16.93
CA GLN A 384 -12.80 7.61 -17.15
C GLN A 384 -12.00 7.20 -15.91
N ALA A 385 -10.94 6.42 -16.14
CA ALA A 385 -9.95 6.13 -15.12
C ALA A 385 -9.41 7.43 -14.51
N ILE A 386 -8.99 7.39 -13.24
CA ILE A 386 -8.33 8.53 -12.61
C ILE A 386 -7.05 8.79 -13.42
N ALA A 387 -7.06 9.83 -14.24
CA ALA A 387 -5.81 10.44 -14.68
C ALA A 387 -5.04 10.80 -13.40
N ALA A 388 -3.75 10.47 -13.33
CA ALA A 388 -2.90 11.10 -12.33
C ALA A 388 -3.14 12.60 -12.49
N LYS A 389 -3.79 13.22 -11.50
CA LYS A 389 -4.02 14.67 -11.55
C LYS A 389 -2.63 15.27 -11.63
N SER A 390 -2.26 15.78 -12.81
CA SER A 390 -1.28 16.83 -12.86
C SER A 390 -1.89 17.94 -12.00
N GLN A 391 -1.35 18.13 -10.82
CA GLN A 391 -1.66 19.36 -10.09
C GLN A 391 -1.20 20.47 -11.04
N GLU A 392 -2.12 21.35 -11.45
CA GLU A 392 -1.72 22.58 -12.09
C GLU A 392 -0.57 23.13 -11.24
N LYS A 393 0.57 23.37 -11.87
CA LYS A 393 1.71 23.97 -11.17
C LYS A 393 1.17 25.12 -10.35
N PRO A 394 1.40 25.14 -9.02
CA PRO A 394 1.09 26.31 -8.25
C PRO A 394 1.77 27.47 -8.99
N LYS A 395 1.01 28.51 -9.34
CA LYS A 395 1.55 29.68 -9.99
C LYS A 395 2.76 30.10 -9.14
N GLU A 396 3.96 30.08 -9.71
CA GLU A 396 5.14 30.56 -9.02
C GLU A 396 4.85 31.98 -8.57
N LEU A 397 4.67 32.15 -7.27
CA LEU A 397 4.39 33.43 -6.68
C LEU A 397 5.62 34.31 -6.89
N THR A 398 5.44 35.51 -7.39
CA THR A 398 6.53 36.47 -7.48
C THR A 398 7.09 36.75 -6.08
N PRO A 399 8.38 37.17 -5.94
CA PRO A 399 8.94 37.54 -4.64
C PRO A 399 8.12 38.59 -3.88
N GLU A 400 7.35 39.43 -4.60
CA GLU A 400 6.42 40.41 -4.01
C GLU A 400 5.15 39.74 -3.45
N GLU A 401 4.58 38.74 -4.16
CA GLU A 401 3.42 37.98 -3.70
C GLU A 401 3.78 37.10 -2.48
N ILE A 402 4.98 36.51 -2.44
CA ILE A 402 5.49 35.75 -1.28
C ILE A 402 5.59 36.67 -0.05
N ARG A 403 6.22 37.87 -0.20
CA ARG A 403 6.32 38.83 0.90
C ARG A 403 4.95 39.35 1.37
N ALA A 404 3.99 39.51 0.45
CA ALA A 404 2.63 39.90 0.81
C ALA A 404 1.91 38.79 1.60
N GLN A 405 2.04 37.54 1.18
CA GLN A 405 1.48 36.38 1.91
C GLN A 405 2.10 36.20 3.30
N GLU A 406 3.44 36.32 3.41
CA GLU A 406 4.14 36.29 4.70
C GLU A 406 3.71 37.40 5.63
N ALA A 407 3.55 38.64 5.10
CA ALA A 407 3.07 39.78 5.88
C ALA A 407 1.63 39.60 6.37
N ASP A 408 0.75 39.03 5.55
CA ASP A 408 -0.64 38.76 5.93
C ASP A 408 -0.74 37.57 6.91
N ALA A 409 0.05 36.52 6.74
CA ALA A 409 0.17 35.42 7.69
C ALA A 409 0.68 35.93 9.06
N PHE A 410 1.70 36.77 9.06
CA PHE A 410 2.24 37.41 10.27
C PHE A 410 1.19 38.29 10.97
N LYS A 411 0.43 39.09 10.23
CA LYS A 411 -0.67 39.92 10.78
C LYS A 411 -1.76 39.03 11.41
N ALA A 412 -2.15 37.94 10.73
CA ALA A 412 -3.15 37.01 11.22
C ALA A 412 -2.69 36.33 12.52
N GLN A 413 -1.44 35.86 12.57
CA GLN A 413 -0.84 35.25 13.75
C GLN A 413 -0.72 36.23 14.92
N THR A 414 -0.27 37.47 14.66
CA THR A 414 -0.19 38.54 15.64
C THR A 414 -1.56 38.88 16.20
N LYS A 415 -2.59 38.98 15.35
CA LYS A 415 -3.96 39.19 15.78
C LYS A 415 -4.50 38.11 16.69
N GLN A 416 -4.21 36.83 16.36
CA GLN A 416 -4.57 35.68 17.20
C GLN A 416 -3.89 35.73 18.56
N GLN A 417 -2.60 36.03 18.60
CA GLN A 417 -1.84 36.17 19.86
C GLN A 417 -2.36 37.32 20.72
N VAL A 418 -2.67 38.49 20.13
CA VAL A 418 -3.23 39.62 20.87
C VAL A 418 -4.60 39.29 21.48
N ILE A 419 -5.47 38.60 20.72
CA ILE A 419 -6.77 38.13 21.23
C ILE A 419 -6.57 37.14 22.40
N LEU A 420 -5.66 36.20 22.27
CA LEU A 420 -5.38 35.22 23.32
C LEU A 420 -4.88 35.87 24.61
N LEU A 421 -3.91 36.79 24.49
CA LEU A 421 -3.36 37.55 25.60
C LEU A 421 -4.40 38.46 26.26
N ALA A 422 -5.23 39.14 25.45
CA ALA A 422 -6.30 40.02 25.99
C ALA A 422 -7.36 39.19 26.73
N THR A 423 -7.73 38.01 26.18
CA THR A 423 -8.68 37.10 26.81
C THR A 423 -8.11 36.54 28.13
N GLY A 424 -6.85 36.14 28.12
CA GLY A 424 -6.14 35.68 29.34
C GLY A 424 -6.05 36.76 30.43
N ALA A 425 -5.72 37.98 30.03
CA ALA A 425 -5.67 39.14 30.96
C ALA A 425 -7.04 39.44 31.58
N LEU A 426 -8.12 39.45 30.78
CA LEU A 426 -9.49 39.67 31.25
C LEU A 426 -9.95 38.56 32.20
N LEU A 427 -9.64 37.30 31.90
CA LEU A 427 -9.94 36.17 32.79
C LEU A 427 -9.17 36.29 34.13
N THR A 428 -7.88 36.63 34.06
CA THR A 428 -7.05 36.82 35.25
C THR A 428 -7.55 37.97 36.14
N LEU A 429 -7.94 39.09 35.54
CA LEU A 429 -8.56 40.21 36.23
C LEU A 429 -9.90 39.83 36.86
N GLY A 430 -10.78 39.14 36.14
CA GLY A 430 -12.05 38.63 36.61
C GLY A 430 -11.92 37.69 37.79
N LEU A 431 -10.98 36.76 37.73
CA LEU A 431 -10.62 35.82 38.81
C LEU A 431 -10.05 36.58 40.04
N GLY A 432 -9.23 37.62 39.78
CA GLY A 432 -8.63 38.43 40.84
C GLY A 432 -9.64 39.22 41.67
N LEU A 433 -10.82 39.49 41.15
CA LEU A 433 -11.92 40.17 41.85
C LEU A 433 -12.75 39.24 42.77
N ILE A 434 -12.70 37.93 42.52
CA ILE A 434 -13.59 36.94 43.16
C ILE A 434 -12.81 35.93 44.02
N ALA A 435 -11.57 35.61 43.64
CA ALA A 435 -10.79 34.54 44.25
C ALA A 435 -9.98 34.99 45.49
N PRO A 436 -9.75 34.10 46.47
CA PRO A 436 -8.91 34.39 47.63
C PRO A 436 -7.45 34.72 47.23
N VAL A 437 -6.82 35.62 47.98
CA VAL A 437 -5.43 36.09 47.73
C VAL A 437 -4.43 34.94 47.62
N SER A 438 -4.58 33.93 48.48
CA SER A 438 -3.72 32.73 48.46
C SER A 438 -3.82 31.92 47.14
N PHE A 439 -5.00 31.85 46.56
CA PHE A 439 -5.21 31.21 45.22
C PHE A 439 -4.55 32.03 44.13
N MET A 440 -4.75 33.35 44.14
CA MET A 440 -4.20 34.25 43.11
C MET A 440 -2.67 34.22 43.07
N GLN A 441 -1.99 34.09 44.21
CA GLN A 441 -0.53 34.00 44.25
C GLN A 441 0.00 32.78 43.49
N HIS A 442 -0.64 31.61 43.62
CA HIS A 442 -0.25 30.39 42.88
C HIS A 442 -0.71 30.43 41.44
N PHE A 443 -1.89 30.97 41.16
CA PHE A 443 -2.45 31.07 39.82
C PHE A 443 -1.64 32.00 38.91
N ILE A 444 -1.17 33.15 39.40
CA ILE A 444 -0.31 34.06 38.64
C ILE A 444 1.03 33.40 38.28
N VAL A 445 1.64 32.65 39.19
CA VAL A 445 2.88 31.92 38.90
C VAL A 445 2.65 30.84 37.81
N PHE A 446 1.52 30.13 37.88
CA PHE A 446 1.14 29.16 36.85
C PHE A 446 0.94 29.81 35.50
N VAL A 447 0.18 30.90 35.41
CA VAL A 447 -0.04 31.64 34.17
C VAL A 447 1.27 32.14 33.57
N LEU A 448 2.19 32.70 34.37
CA LEU A 448 3.49 33.18 33.90
C LEU A 448 4.43 32.05 33.48
N SER A 449 4.17 30.81 33.88
CA SER A 449 4.96 29.64 33.45
C SER A 449 4.50 29.03 32.15
N VAL A 450 3.28 29.35 31.71
CA VAL A 450 2.67 28.83 30.49
C VAL A 450 2.79 29.82 29.32
N PHE A 451 2.96 31.11 29.60
CA PHE A 451 3.20 32.19 28.63
C PHE A 451 4.67 32.66 28.67
#